data_ccd588344175ab4638579f2a66f7518c
#
_entry.id   ccd588344175ab4638579f2a66f7518c
#
_cell.length_a   1.000
_cell.length_b   1.000
_cell.length_c   1.000
_cell.angle_alpha   90.00
_cell.angle_beta   90.00
_cell.angle_gamma   90.00
#
_symmetry.space_group_name_H-M   'P 1'
#
loop_
_entity.id
_entity.type
_entity.pdbx_description
1 polymer ?
#
loop_
_entity_poly.entity_id
_entity_poly.type
_entity_poly.pdbx_seq_one_letter_code
_entity_poly.pdbx_strand_id
1 'polypeptide(L)' 'MNITETTVQNLTPREVECLTGLADGLNSAGIARRLKISVSTVAMHLTNARRKLHAATREQAIAIALRNGVLR' A
#
# COMPACT_ATOMS: atom_id res chain seq x y z
N MET A 1 -7.22 -18.06 13.72
CA MET A 1 -6.91 -17.22 12.57
C MET A 1 -6.06 -16.04 13.00
N ASN A 2 -5.07 -15.70 12.25
CA ASN A 2 -4.14 -14.62 12.55
C ASN A 2 -4.73 -13.27 12.11
N ILE A 3 -4.76 -12.28 13.01
CA ILE A 3 -5.28 -10.94 12.71
C ILE A 3 -4.48 -10.29 11.57
N THR A 4 -3.15 -10.45 11.57
CA THR A 4 -2.28 -9.92 10.52
C THR A 4 -2.66 -10.47 9.15
N GLU A 5 -2.92 -11.76 9.08
CA GLU A 5 -3.31 -12.42 7.85
C GLU A 5 -4.64 -11.86 7.33
N THR A 6 -5.64 -11.70 8.20
CA THR A 6 -6.92 -11.12 7.84
C THR A 6 -6.76 -9.69 7.33
N THR A 7 -5.94 -8.88 8.00
CA THR A 7 -5.68 -7.49 7.61
C THR A 7 -5.07 -7.43 6.21
N VAL A 8 -4.07 -8.27 5.96
CA VAL A 8 -3.39 -8.33 4.66
C VAL A 8 -4.37 -8.71 3.55
N GLN A 9 -5.26 -9.67 3.81
CA GLN A 9 -6.23 -10.15 2.83
C GLN A 9 -7.28 -9.09 2.47
N ASN A 10 -7.45 -8.06 3.31
CA ASN A 10 -8.40 -6.99 3.05
C ASN A 10 -7.86 -5.89 2.15
N LEU A 11 -6.60 -5.97 1.74
CA LEU A 11 -6.04 -4.99 0.82
C LEU A 11 -6.61 -5.19 -0.58
N THR A 12 -7.01 -4.10 -1.21
CA THR A 12 -7.48 -4.13 -2.60
C THR A 12 -6.28 -4.22 -3.55
N PRO A 13 -6.48 -4.68 -4.79
CA PRO A 13 -5.40 -4.67 -5.79
C PRO A 13 -4.78 -3.28 -5.98
N ARG A 14 -5.58 -2.23 -6.00
CA ARG A 14 -5.07 -0.86 -6.16
C ARG A 14 -4.23 -0.42 -4.96
N GLU A 15 -4.61 -0.81 -3.75
CA GLU A 15 -3.81 -0.53 -2.56
C GLU A 15 -2.46 -1.23 -2.64
N VAL A 16 -2.45 -2.48 -3.08
CA VAL A 16 -1.20 -3.23 -3.26
C VAL A 16 -0.34 -2.57 -4.34
N GLU A 17 -0.94 -2.15 -5.45
CA GLU A 17 -0.20 -1.49 -6.54
C GLU A 17 0.43 -0.17 -6.06
N CYS A 18 -0.30 0.60 -5.24
CA CYS A 18 0.23 1.84 -4.70
C CYS A 18 1.39 1.59 -3.74
N LEU A 19 1.27 0.60 -2.86
CA LEU A 19 2.35 0.21 -1.96
C LEU A 19 3.57 -0.27 -2.75
N THR A 20 3.35 -1.05 -3.80
CA THR A 20 4.42 -1.52 -4.68
C THR A 20 5.16 -0.33 -5.30
N GLY A 21 4.42 0.68 -5.74
CA GLY A 21 5.02 1.89 -6.28
C GLY A 21 5.92 2.60 -5.28
N LEU A 22 5.47 2.71 -4.02
CA LEU A 22 6.32 3.29 -2.97
C LEU A 22 7.57 2.44 -2.75
N ALA A 23 7.43 1.13 -2.71
CA ALA A 23 8.56 0.22 -2.53
C ALA A 23 9.56 0.34 -3.68
N ASP A 24 9.06 0.67 -4.88
CA ASP A 24 9.91 0.90 -6.06
C ASP A 24 10.57 2.27 -6.05
N GLY A 25 10.31 3.09 -5.05
CA GLY A 25 10.92 4.41 -4.92
C GLY A 25 10.14 5.53 -5.57
N LEU A 26 8.91 5.30 -6.03
CA LEU A 26 8.09 6.34 -6.64
C LEU A 26 7.41 7.19 -5.55
N ASN A 27 7.22 8.47 -5.86
CA ASN A 27 6.34 9.32 -5.05
C ASN A 27 4.90 9.20 -5.57
N SER A 28 3.96 9.89 -4.91
CA SER A 28 2.54 9.81 -5.29
C SER A 28 2.29 10.22 -6.74
N ALA A 29 3.01 11.22 -7.23
CA ALA A 29 2.88 11.64 -8.63
C ALA A 29 3.33 10.55 -9.60
N GLY A 30 4.43 9.87 -9.27
CA GLY A 30 4.93 8.76 -10.08
C GLY A 30 3.97 7.58 -10.10
N ILE A 31 3.39 7.27 -8.94
CA ILE A 31 2.39 6.20 -8.86
C ILE A 31 1.16 6.55 -9.68
N ALA A 32 0.68 7.81 -9.55
CA ALA A 32 -0.47 8.28 -10.30
C ALA A 32 -0.27 8.12 -11.80
N ARG A 33 0.92 8.48 -12.29
CA ARG A 33 1.26 8.31 -13.70
C ARG A 33 1.30 6.84 -14.12
N ARG A 34 1.91 6.00 -13.29
CA ARG A 34 2.01 4.55 -13.56
C ARG A 34 0.63 3.91 -13.67
N LEU A 35 -0.26 4.27 -12.74
CA LEU A 35 -1.59 3.65 -12.66
C LEU A 35 -2.65 4.40 -13.46
N LYS A 36 -2.32 5.57 -14.00
CA LYS A 36 -3.24 6.43 -14.77
C LYS A 36 -4.45 6.84 -13.94
N ILE A 37 -4.19 7.25 -12.72
CA ILE A 37 -5.20 7.77 -11.77
C ILE A 37 -4.69 9.08 -11.18
N SER A 38 -5.56 9.79 -10.46
CA SER A 38 -5.17 11.07 -9.85
C SER A 38 -4.28 10.87 -8.64
N VAL A 39 -3.50 11.91 -8.31
CA VAL A 39 -2.67 11.91 -7.10
C VAL A 39 -3.54 11.76 -5.85
N SER A 40 -4.71 12.41 -5.82
CA SER A 40 -5.62 12.30 -4.69
C SER A 40 -6.15 10.88 -4.52
N THR A 41 -6.38 10.17 -5.62
CA THR A 41 -6.80 8.76 -5.56
C THR A 41 -5.67 7.88 -5.01
N VAL A 42 -4.42 8.14 -5.44
CA VAL A 42 -3.26 7.45 -4.87
C VAL A 42 -3.20 7.67 -3.35
N ALA A 43 -3.35 8.92 -2.91
CA ALA A 43 -3.31 9.25 -1.48
C ALA A 43 -4.39 8.49 -0.71
N MET A 44 -5.59 8.37 -1.28
CA MET A 44 -6.69 7.62 -0.68
C MET A 44 -6.32 6.15 -0.52
N HIS A 45 -5.80 5.54 -1.59
CA HIS A 45 -5.41 4.13 -1.54
C HIS A 45 -4.30 3.89 -0.51
N LEU A 46 -3.31 4.77 -0.45
CA LEU A 46 -2.21 4.63 0.50
C LEU A 46 -2.70 4.81 1.95
N THR A 47 -3.59 5.77 2.19
CA THR A 47 -4.16 5.98 3.52
C THR A 47 -4.95 4.75 3.96
N ASN A 48 -5.77 4.20 3.07
CA ASN A 48 -6.56 3.02 3.38
C ASN A 48 -5.66 1.80 3.63
N ALA A 49 -4.63 1.62 2.80
CA ALA A 49 -3.68 0.51 2.98
C ALA A 49 -2.97 0.61 4.32
N ARG A 50 -2.47 1.81 4.65
CA ARG A 50 -1.78 2.04 5.91
C ARG A 50 -2.67 1.72 7.11
N ARG A 51 -3.93 2.16 7.06
CA ARG A 51 -4.89 1.91 8.13
C ARG A 51 -5.19 0.42 8.26
N LYS A 52 -5.37 -0.28 7.14
CA LYS A 52 -5.64 -1.73 7.15
C LYS A 52 -4.47 -2.53 7.71
N LEU A 53 -3.25 -2.06 7.49
CA LEU A 53 -2.04 -2.71 7.99
C LEU A 53 -1.69 -2.27 9.41
N HIS A 54 -2.47 -1.36 10.00
CA HIS A 54 -2.20 -0.79 11.32
C HIS A 54 -0.82 -0.14 11.39
N ALA A 55 -0.40 0.51 10.30
CA ALA A 55 0.89 1.16 10.20
C ALA A 55 0.75 2.64 10.53
N ALA A 56 1.73 3.19 11.25
CA ALA A 56 1.77 4.61 11.58
C ALA A 56 2.31 5.44 10.42
N THR A 57 3.17 4.87 9.59
CA THR A 57 3.81 5.56 8.47
C THR A 57 3.75 4.71 7.22
N ARG A 58 4.02 5.36 6.06
CA ARG A 58 4.10 4.66 4.78
C ARG A 58 5.24 3.64 4.78
N GLU A 59 6.38 4.01 5.37
CA GLU A 59 7.55 3.13 5.46
C GLU A 59 7.21 1.88 6.28
N GLN A 60 6.50 2.06 7.37
CA GLN A 60 6.06 0.94 8.20
C GLN A 60 5.07 0.05 7.42
N ALA A 61 4.18 0.66 6.65
CA ALA A 61 3.23 -0.10 5.83
C ALA A 61 3.96 -0.97 4.82
N ILE A 62 4.99 -0.43 4.16
CA ILE A 62 5.81 -1.19 3.22
C ILE A 62 6.50 -2.36 3.94
N ALA A 63 7.09 -2.10 5.11
CA ALA A 63 7.78 -3.14 5.87
C ALA A 63 6.84 -4.26 6.27
N ILE A 64 5.64 -3.92 6.73
CA ILE A 64 4.63 -4.91 7.11
C ILE A 64 4.20 -5.72 5.89
N ALA A 65 3.95 -5.06 4.77
CA ALA A 65 3.51 -5.72 3.54
C ALA A 65 4.58 -6.67 3.00
N LEU A 66 5.85 -6.28 3.07
CA LEU A 66 6.96 -7.16 2.67
C LEU A 66 7.04 -8.38 3.58
N ARG A 67 6.93 -8.17 4.89
CA ARG A 67 7.00 -9.25 5.87
C ARG A 67 5.90 -10.27 5.68
N ASN A 68 4.75 -9.84 5.23
CA ASN A 68 3.58 -10.70 5.05
C ASN A 68 3.44 -11.23 3.61
N GLY A 69 4.42 -10.99 2.76
CA GLY A 69 4.42 -11.51 1.40
C GLY A 69 3.47 -10.83 0.44
N VAL A 70 2.91 -9.68 0.81
CA VAL A 70 2.04 -8.90 -0.07
C VAL A 70 2.88 -8.22 -1.16
N LEU A 71 4.05 -7.72 -0.78
CA LEU A 71 5.02 -7.15 -1.70
C LEU A 71 6.21 -8.09 -1.83
N ARG A 72 6.85 -8.06 -3.00
CA ARG A 72 7.99 -8.93 -3.29
C ARG A 72 9.19 -8.14 -3.76
#